data_1f936ec703dd566d1dd6e38c575bd3c3
#
_entry.id   1f936ec703dd566d1dd6e38c575bd3c3
#
_cell.length_a   1.000
_cell.length_b   1.000
_cell.length_c   1.000
_cell.angle_alpha   90.00
_cell.angle_beta   90.00
_cell.angle_gamma   90.00
#
_symmetry.space_group_name_H-M   'P 1'
#
loop_
_entity.id
_entity.type
_entity.pdbx_description
1 polymer ?
#
loop_
_entity_poly.entity_id
_entity_poly.type
_entity_poly.pdbx_seq_one_letter_code
_entity_poly.pdbx_strand_id
1 'polypeptide(L)'
;MTGGSRERAGRKSVKIDLVELEKLCSLQCIDEELAAWFGVSVKTIANRRKQPRFSEIMQRGKAKGRISVRRAQMRLLESGNATMGVWLGKQLLAQRDVVTAEHTGLAGGPIQVAYKPDLSQLSDEELRNLREIAFKANPDRRDRSGVRTPKPA
;
A
#
# COMPACT_ATOMS: atom_id res chain seq x y z
N MET A 1 2.45 16.38 63.82
CA MET A 1 3.19 15.79 62.69
C MET A 1 2.58 16.34 61.42
N THR A 2 3.20 17.36 60.85
CA THR A 2 2.74 18.05 59.62
C THR A 2 3.36 17.36 58.41
N GLY A 3 2.52 16.63 57.66
CA GLY A 3 2.91 16.01 56.41
C GLY A 3 3.02 17.09 55.32
N GLY A 4 4.27 17.46 54.98
CA GLY A 4 4.54 18.41 53.90
C GLY A 4 4.09 17.85 52.56
N SER A 5 3.16 18.55 51.91
CA SER A 5 2.77 18.32 50.54
C SER A 5 4.00 18.49 49.63
N ARG A 6 4.52 17.37 49.08
CA ARG A 6 5.56 17.43 48.03
C ARG A 6 4.94 18.08 46.82
N GLU A 7 5.31 19.33 46.50
CA GLU A 7 5.05 19.92 45.19
C GLU A 7 5.51 18.94 44.11
N ARG A 8 4.59 18.52 43.25
CA ARG A 8 4.88 17.65 42.10
C ARG A 8 5.82 18.41 41.16
N ALA A 9 7.12 18.21 41.32
CA ALA A 9 8.13 18.63 40.35
C ALA A 9 7.98 17.84 39.07
N GLY A 10 6.87 18.04 38.36
CA GLY A 10 6.65 17.53 37.03
C GLY A 10 7.63 18.18 36.04
N ARG A 11 8.23 17.39 35.13
CA ARG A 11 9.09 17.91 34.05
C ARG A 11 8.37 19.09 33.36
N LYS A 12 9.04 20.25 33.33
CA LYS A 12 8.47 21.48 32.72
C LYS A 12 7.96 21.18 31.31
N SER A 13 6.70 21.51 31.07
CA SER A 13 6.08 21.34 29.75
C SER A 13 6.76 22.25 28.74
N VAL A 14 7.34 21.67 27.68
CA VAL A 14 7.94 22.43 26.58
C VAL A 14 6.83 23.19 25.86
N LYS A 15 6.99 24.51 25.72
CA LYS A 15 6.07 25.36 24.94
C LYS A 15 6.36 25.12 23.45
N ILE A 16 5.35 24.66 22.72
CA ILE A 16 5.40 24.56 21.26
C ILE A 16 4.78 25.83 20.68
N ASP A 17 5.54 26.54 19.84
CA ASP A 17 5.01 27.71 19.12
C ASP A 17 4.01 27.21 18.05
N LEU A 18 2.77 27.67 18.18
CA LEU A 18 1.67 27.26 17.29
C LEU A 18 1.78 27.91 15.90
N VAL A 19 2.41 29.05 15.77
CA VAL A 19 2.65 29.71 14.48
C VAL A 19 3.69 28.92 13.70
N GLU A 20 4.77 28.53 14.37
CA GLU A 20 5.81 27.72 13.76
C GLU A 20 5.32 26.31 13.42
N LEU A 21 4.50 25.72 14.30
CA LEU A 21 3.82 24.45 14.02
C LEU A 21 2.99 24.51 12.74
N GLU A 22 2.21 25.59 12.54
CA GLU A 22 1.41 25.76 11.32
C GLU A 22 2.29 25.85 10.08
N LYS A 23 3.41 26.58 10.12
CA LYS A 23 4.38 26.65 9.02
C LYS A 23 4.97 25.29 8.67
N LEU A 24 5.45 24.54 9.68
CA LEU A 24 6.02 23.22 9.47
C LEU A 24 4.96 22.24 8.91
N CYS A 25 3.74 22.29 9.42
CA CYS A 25 2.65 21.49 8.87
C CYS A 25 2.32 21.87 7.41
N SER A 26 2.53 23.13 7.01
CA SER A 26 2.36 23.54 5.61
C SER A 26 3.42 22.94 4.68
N LEU A 27 4.58 22.60 5.21
CA LEU A 27 5.61 21.82 4.51
C LEU A 27 5.34 20.31 4.50
N GLN A 28 4.20 19.88 5.06
CA GLN A 28 3.78 18.47 5.19
C GLN A 28 4.69 17.65 6.12
N CYS A 29 5.39 18.27 7.06
CA CYS A 29 6.25 17.57 8.02
C CYS A 29 5.48 16.47 8.78
N ILE A 30 6.18 15.36 9.02
CA ILE A 30 5.69 14.23 9.81
C ILE A 30 5.96 14.46 11.31
N ASP A 31 5.39 13.61 12.16
CA ASP A 31 5.47 13.80 13.62
C ASP A 31 6.90 13.70 14.16
N GLU A 32 7.74 12.89 13.55
CA GLU A 32 9.14 12.73 13.87
C GLU A 32 9.93 14.02 13.59
N GLU A 33 9.69 14.65 12.46
CA GLU A 33 10.32 15.92 12.08
C GLU A 33 9.87 17.06 13.01
N LEU A 34 8.57 17.13 13.32
CA LEU A 34 8.04 18.09 14.29
C LEU A 34 8.64 17.88 15.69
N ALA A 35 8.78 16.63 16.11
CA ALA A 35 9.35 16.29 17.39
C ALA A 35 10.82 16.71 17.47
N ALA A 36 11.60 16.44 16.43
CA ALA A 36 13.00 16.83 16.31
C ALA A 36 13.15 18.36 16.33
N TRP A 37 12.33 19.09 15.58
CA TRP A 37 12.36 20.55 15.51
C TRP A 37 12.10 21.22 16.86
N PHE A 38 11.05 20.76 17.57
CA PHE A 38 10.68 21.32 18.87
C PHE A 38 11.46 20.71 20.05
N GLY A 39 12.39 19.79 19.82
CA GLY A 39 13.17 19.14 20.88
C GLY A 39 12.30 18.34 21.85
N VAL A 40 11.23 17.71 21.38
CA VAL A 40 10.30 16.90 22.17
C VAL A 40 10.24 15.47 21.65
N SER A 41 9.63 14.54 22.41
CA SER A 41 9.38 13.21 21.90
C SER A 41 8.19 13.16 20.94
N VAL A 42 8.19 12.22 19.98
CA VAL A 42 7.06 11.95 19.08
C VAL A 42 5.77 11.69 19.87
N LYS A 43 5.87 10.98 21.00
CA LYS A 43 4.74 10.76 21.92
C LYS A 43 4.16 12.07 22.46
N THR A 44 4.99 13.10 22.66
CA THR A 44 4.53 14.43 23.08
C THR A 44 3.71 15.09 22.00
N ILE A 45 4.14 15.03 20.73
CA ILE A 45 3.39 15.53 19.58
C ILE A 45 2.04 14.79 19.45
N ALA A 46 2.05 13.46 19.50
CA ALA A 46 0.84 12.65 19.46
C ALA A 46 -0.16 12.97 20.58
N ASN A 47 0.32 13.19 21.80
CA ASN A 47 -0.53 13.58 22.92
C ASN A 47 -1.10 15.02 22.76
N ARG A 48 -0.29 15.96 22.25
CA ARG A 48 -0.74 17.32 21.97
C ARG A 48 -1.76 17.39 20.86
N ARG A 49 -1.67 16.51 19.86
CA ARG A 49 -2.65 16.38 18.78
C ARG A 49 -4.07 16.05 19.28
N LYS A 50 -4.22 15.44 20.45
CA LYS A 50 -5.54 15.19 21.07
C LYS A 50 -6.22 16.48 21.55
N GLN A 51 -5.47 17.59 21.68
CA GLN A 51 -6.02 18.88 22.04
C GLN A 51 -6.63 19.56 20.80
N PRO A 52 -7.90 19.99 20.83
CA PRO A 52 -8.60 20.54 19.67
C PRO A 52 -7.82 21.66 18.97
N ARG A 53 -7.39 22.66 19.73
CA ARG A 53 -6.63 23.80 19.20
C ARG A 53 -5.35 23.40 18.48
N PHE A 54 -4.61 22.42 19.01
CA PHE A 54 -3.37 21.95 18.39
C PHE A 54 -3.67 21.17 17.09
N SER A 55 -4.69 20.31 17.13
CA SER A 55 -5.17 19.57 15.97
C SER A 55 -5.65 20.48 14.83
N GLU A 56 -6.44 21.49 15.15
CA GLU A 56 -6.94 22.48 14.17
C GLU A 56 -5.79 23.20 13.45
N ILE A 57 -4.77 23.64 14.21
CA ILE A 57 -3.61 24.33 13.63
C ILE A 57 -2.84 23.40 12.72
N MET A 58 -2.60 22.16 13.12
CA MET A 58 -1.96 21.16 12.25
C MET A 58 -2.74 20.92 10.97
N GLN A 59 -4.06 20.73 11.06
CA GLN A 59 -4.94 20.52 9.89
C GLN A 59 -4.92 21.73 8.97
N ARG A 60 -5.01 22.95 9.53
CA ARG A 60 -4.94 24.19 8.76
C ARG A 60 -3.62 24.35 8.02
N GLY A 61 -2.50 24.09 8.71
CA GLY A 61 -1.19 24.09 8.07
C GLY A 61 -1.11 23.10 6.91
N LYS A 62 -1.48 21.84 7.14
CA LYS A 62 -1.51 20.82 6.09
C LYS A 62 -2.41 21.18 4.90
N ALA A 63 -3.56 21.80 5.15
CA ALA A 63 -4.45 22.27 4.09
C ALA A 63 -3.80 23.39 3.26
N LYS A 64 -3.16 24.37 3.91
CA LYS A 64 -2.40 25.44 3.23
C LYS A 64 -1.29 24.87 2.34
N GLY A 65 -0.55 23.88 2.86
CA GLY A 65 0.50 23.20 2.09
C GLY A 65 -0.02 22.51 0.85
N ARG A 66 -1.10 21.73 0.97
CA ARG A 66 -1.75 21.09 -0.19
C ARG A 66 -2.20 22.10 -1.25
N ILE A 67 -2.75 23.23 -0.82
CA ILE A 67 -3.15 24.30 -1.75
C ILE A 67 -1.92 24.90 -2.43
N SER A 68 -0.81 25.09 -1.71
CA SER A 68 0.44 25.62 -2.27
C SER A 68 1.00 24.69 -3.35
N VAL A 69 1.02 23.37 -3.11
CA VAL A 69 1.44 22.38 -4.11
C VAL A 69 0.54 22.44 -5.36
N ARG A 70 -0.79 22.46 -5.18
CA ARG A 70 -1.73 22.57 -6.32
C ARG A 70 -1.49 23.84 -7.15
N ARG A 71 -1.25 24.97 -6.48
CA ARG A 71 -0.93 26.23 -7.18
C ARG A 71 0.37 26.12 -8.00
N ALA A 72 1.38 25.47 -7.44
CA ALA A 72 2.64 25.24 -8.16
C ALA A 72 2.43 24.32 -9.38
N GLN A 73 1.65 23.26 -9.24
CA GLN A 73 1.31 22.35 -10.33
C GLN A 73 0.51 23.05 -11.45
N MET A 74 -0.47 23.90 -11.08
CA MET A 74 -1.23 24.67 -12.06
C MET A 74 -0.35 25.68 -12.81
N ARG A 75 0.57 26.37 -12.12
CA ARG A 75 1.52 27.26 -12.80
C ARG A 75 2.44 26.52 -13.77
N LEU A 76 2.86 25.30 -13.43
CA LEU A 76 3.64 24.46 -14.35
C LEU A 76 2.83 24.05 -15.58
N LEU A 77 1.54 23.73 -15.40
CA LEU A 77 0.64 23.48 -16.52
C LEU A 77 0.49 24.70 -17.43
N GLU A 78 0.24 25.86 -16.85
CA GLU A 78 0.08 27.14 -17.56
C GLU A 78 1.35 27.54 -18.34
N SER A 79 2.53 27.14 -17.84
CA SER A 79 3.81 27.34 -18.57
C SER A 79 4.03 26.36 -19.72
N GLY A 80 3.06 25.51 -20.05
CA GLY A 80 3.13 24.57 -21.17
C GLY A 80 3.83 23.24 -20.85
N ASN A 81 3.96 22.86 -19.57
CA ASN A 81 4.56 21.58 -19.20
C ASN A 81 3.60 20.42 -19.51
N ALA A 82 3.86 19.71 -20.62
CA ALA A 82 3.02 18.61 -21.09
C ALA A 82 2.95 17.45 -20.08
N THR A 83 4.06 17.13 -19.40
CA THR A 83 4.08 16.07 -18.37
C THR A 83 3.14 16.39 -17.23
N MET A 84 3.13 17.64 -16.77
CA MET A 84 2.21 18.08 -15.72
C MET A 84 0.76 18.06 -16.22
N GLY A 85 0.51 18.37 -17.50
CA GLY A 85 -0.81 18.28 -18.10
C GLY A 85 -1.36 16.87 -18.10
N VAL A 86 -0.58 15.90 -18.55
CA VAL A 86 -0.95 14.47 -18.51
C VAL A 86 -1.18 13.99 -17.07
N TRP A 87 -0.28 14.36 -16.14
CA TRP A 87 -0.38 13.96 -14.75
C TRP A 87 -1.66 14.52 -14.09
N LEU A 88 -1.93 15.81 -14.23
CA LEU A 88 -3.13 16.46 -13.68
C LEU A 88 -4.41 15.91 -14.31
N GLY A 89 -4.39 15.62 -15.63
CA GLY A 89 -5.50 14.98 -16.32
C GLY A 89 -5.85 13.63 -15.71
N LYS A 90 -4.86 12.81 -15.41
CA LYS A 90 -5.06 11.52 -14.73
C LYS A 90 -5.58 11.68 -13.30
N GLN A 91 -5.06 12.64 -12.53
CA GLN A 91 -5.39 12.82 -11.12
C GLN A 91 -6.72 13.55 -10.88
N LEU A 92 -7.05 14.55 -11.70
CA LEU A 92 -8.22 15.40 -11.49
C LEU A 92 -9.39 15.06 -12.40
N LEU A 93 -9.13 14.59 -13.63
CA LEU A 93 -10.14 14.33 -14.66
C LEU A 93 -10.38 12.83 -14.90
N ALA A 94 -9.74 11.95 -14.11
CA ALA A 94 -9.82 10.50 -14.23
C ALA A 94 -9.43 9.97 -15.63
N GLN A 95 -8.63 10.72 -16.39
CA GLN A 95 -8.09 10.27 -17.66
C GLN A 95 -7.19 9.04 -17.46
N ARG A 96 -7.29 8.07 -18.36
CA ARG A 96 -6.50 6.82 -18.30
C ARG A 96 -5.89 6.56 -19.67
N ASP A 97 -4.66 6.02 -19.66
CA ASP A 97 -4.10 5.46 -20.86
C ASP A 97 -4.85 4.16 -21.19
N VAL A 98 -5.25 3.99 -22.44
CA VAL A 98 -5.78 2.70 -22.92
C VAL A 98 -4.57 1.80 -23.13
N VAL A 99 -4.39 0.83 -22.24
CA VAL A 99 -3.39 -0.23 -22.41
C VAL A 99 -4.12 -1.47 -22.90
N THR A 100 -3.94 -1.83 -24.17
CA THR A 100 -4.38 -3.11 -24.70
C THR A 100 -3.28 -4.12 -24.42
N ALA A 101 -3.51 -5.03 -23.48
CA ALA A 101 -2.61 -6.13 -23.20
C ALA A 101 -3.18 -7.41 -23.85
N GLU A 102 -2.53 -7.91 -24.89
CA GLU A 102 -2.83 -9.21 -25.46
C GLU A 102 -2.05 -10.26 -24.69
N HIS A 103 -2.78 -11.10 -23.98
CA HIS A 103 -2.18 -12.25 -23.30
C HIS A 103 -2.20 -13.45 -24.22
N THR A 104 -1.05 -13.87 -24.70
CA THR A 104 -0.91 -15.07 -25.54
C THR A 104 -0.10 -16.13 -24.79
N GLY A 105 -0.39 -17.39 -25.09
CA GLY A 105 0.44 -18.52 -24.64
C GLY A 105 1.77 -18.61 -25.40
N LEU A 106 2.51 -19.69 -25.18
CA LEU A 106 3.78 -19.96 -25.83
C LEU A 106 3.65 -19.83 -27.36
N ALA A 107 4.58 -19.12 -28.00
CA ALA A 107 4.60 -18.86 -29.44
C ALA A 107 3.31 -18.21 -30.01
N GLY A 108 2.62 -17.36 -29.23
CA GLY A 108 1.41 -16.67 -29.66
C GLY A 108 0.14 -17.52 -29.65
N GLY A 109 0.20 -18.76 -29.15
CA GLY A 109 -0.94 -19.64 -29.04
C GLY A 109 -1.87 -19.33 -27.87
N PRO A 110 -2.95 -20.11 -27.68
CA PRO A 110 -3.84 -19.95 -26.53
C PRO A 110 -3.12 -20.19 -25.21
N ILE A 111 -3.50 -19.42 -24.17
CA ILE A 111 -3.00 -19.65 -22.81
C ILE A 111 -3.52 -21.00 -22.32
N GLN A 112 -2.62 -21.90 -21.98
CA GLN A 112 -2.98 -23.17 -21.37
C GLN A 112 -3.32 -22.96 -19.90
N VAL A 113 -4.60 -23.00 -19.56
CA VAL A 113 -5.06 -22.96 -18.16
C VAL A 113 -5.02 -24.39 -17.62
N ALA A 114 -4.08 -24.70 -16.71
CA ALA A 114 -4.06 -25.96 -16.01
C ALA A 114 -5.19 -25.98 -14.97
N TYR A 115 -6.32 -26.57 -15.32
CA TYR A 115 -7.39 -26.84 -14.37
C TYR A 115 -6.98 -28.04 -13.49
N LYS A 116 -6.95 -27.85 -12.18
CA LYS A 116 -6.79 -28.93 -11.20
C LYS A 116 -8.18 -29.23 -10.62
N PRO A 117 -8.88 -30.26 -11.10
CA PRO A 117 -10.15 -30.64 -10.52
C PRO A 117 -9.96 -31.09 -9.06
N ASP A 118 -10.90 -30.77 -8.21
CA ASP A 118 -10.95 -31.32 -6.86
C ASP A 118 -11.43 -32.77 -6.94
N LEU A 119 -10.55 -33.69 -6.62
CA LEU A 119 -10.82 -35.12 -6.65
C LEU A 119 -11.12 -35.68 -5.25
N SER A 120 -11.23 -34.86 -4.23
CA SER A 120 -11.40 -35.29 -2.84
C SER A 120 -12.74 -36.00 -2.57
N GLN A 121 -13.71 -35.79 -3.44
CA GLN A 121 -15.05 -36.37 -3.32
C GLN A 121 -15.20 -37.71 -4.09
N LEU A 122 -14.15 -38.17 -4.80
CA LEU A 122 -14.19 -39.39 -5.56
C LEU A 122 -13.74 -40.57 -4.72
N SER A 123 -14.44 -41.72 -4.89
CA SER A 123 -14.05 -42.99 -4.30
C SER A 123 -12.78 -43.56 -4.95
N ASP A 124 -12.13 -44.50 -4.27
CA ASP A 124 -10.93 -45.17 -4.79
C ASP A 124 -11.16 -45.86 -6.13
N GLU A 125 -12.36 -46.36 -6.39
CA GLU A 125 -12.73 -47.01 -7.64
C GLU A 125 -12.85 -45.99 -8.78
N GLU A 126 -13.51 -44.87 -8.52
CA GLU A 126 -13.62 -43.76 -9.48
C GLU A 126 -12.28 -43.15 -9.82
N LEU A 127 -11.40 -43.03 -8.84
CA LEU A 127 -10.01 -42.54 -9.05
C LEU A 127 -9.20 -43.50 -9.92
N ARG A 128 -9.37 -44.84 -9.77
CA ARG A 128 -8.73 -45.83 -10.63
C ARG A 128 -9.24 -45.73 -12.07
N ASN A 129 -10.54 -45.62 -12.26
CA ASN A 129 -11.16 -45.47 -13.57
C ASN A 129 -10.70 -44.19 -14.27
N LEU A 130 -10.65 -43.05 -13.55
CA LEU A 130 -10.12 -41.78 -14.05
C LEU A 130 -8.66 -41.90 -14.47
N ARG A 131 -7.83 -42.62 -13.70
CA ARG A 131 -6.42 -42.87 -14.03
C ARG A 131 -6.27 -43.70 -15.30
N GLU A 132 -7.10 -44.72 -15.47
CA GLU A 132 -7.08 -45.53 -16.70
C GLU A 132 -7.49 -44.71 -17.92
N ILE A 133 -8.53 -43.91 -17.83
CA ILE A 133 -8.99 -43.02 -18.91
C ILE A 133 -7.89 -42.02 -19.27
N ALA A 134 -7.28 -41.38 -18.27
CA ALA A 134 -6.21 -40.40 -18.46
C ALA A 134 -4.97 -41.02 -19.11
N PHE A 135 -4.66 -42.29 -18.77
CA PHE A 135 -3.55 -43.03 -19.37
C PHE A 135 -3.85 -43.42 -20.83
N LYS A 136 -5.06 -43.87 -21.13
CA LYS A 136 -5.50 -44.15 -22.51
C LYS A 136 -5.49 -42.88 -23.37
N ALA A 137 -5.87 -41.74 -22.82
CA ALA A 137 -5.91 -40.46 -23.54
C ALA A 137 -4.52 -39.85 -23.81
N ASN A 138 -3.53 -40.18 -22.98
CA ASN A 138 -2.16 -39.65 -23.15
C ASN A 138 -1.08 -40.67 -22.74
N PRO A 139 -0.84 -41.68 -23.61
CA PRO A 139 0.07 -42.80 -23.31
C PRO A 139 1.54 -42.36 -23.18
N ASP A 140 1.91 -41.20 -23.68
CA ASP A 140 3.29 -40.70 -23.71
C ASP A 140 3.66 -39.82 -22.49
N ARG A 141 2.75 -39.69 -21.54
CA ARG A 141 2.99 -38.94 -20.30
C ARG A 141 3.82 -39.79 -19.32
N ARG A 142 5.15 -39.76 -19.47
CA ARG A 142 6.07 -40.35 -18.52
C ARG A 142 5.79 -39.77 -17.14
N ASP A 143 5.60 -40.68 -16.17
CA ASP A 143 5.39 -40.29 -14.77
C ASP A 143 6.58 -39.44 -14.30
N ARG A 144 6.30 -38.18 -13.93
CA ARG A 144 7.33 -37.26 -13.41
C ARG A 144 7.86 -37.68 -12.04
N SER A 145 7.27 -38.70 -11.41
CA SER A 145 7.67 -39.24 -10.12
C SER A 145 8.90 -40.13 -10.15
N GLY A 146 9.42 -40.49 -11.32
CA GLY A 146 10.64 -41.32 -11.46
C GLY A 146 10.53 -42.76 -10.92
N VAL A 147 9.36 -43.19 -10.48
CA VAL A 147 9.11 -44.57 -10.02
C VAL A 147 8.84 -45.44 -11.23
N ARG A 148 9.80 -46.31 -11.59
CA ARG A 148 9.61 -47.37 -12.59
C ARG A 148 8.61 -48.38 -12.04
N THR A 149 7.39 -48.44 -12.59
CA THR A 149 6.52 -49.60 -12.37
C THR A 149 7.10 -50.81 -13.07
N PRO A 150 7.23 -51.96 -12.40
CA PRO A 150 7.71 -53.20 -13.08
C PRO A 150 6.71 -53.61 -14.15
N LYS A 151 7.25 -54.01 -15.31
CA LYS A 151 6.51 -54.53 -16.46
C LYS A 151 5.87 -55.88 -16.03
N PRO A 152 4.57 -56.10 -16.21
CA PRO A 152 4.00 -57.43 -15.97
C PRO A 152 4.57 -58.45 -16.98
N ALA A 153 4.86 -59.64 -16.47
CA ALA A 153 5.40 -60.77 -17.24
C ALA A 153 4.41 -61.33 -18.26
#